data_c863b2dd2bd71668caf4a56772f74f00
#
_entry.id   c863b2dd2bd71668caf4a56772f74f00
#
_cell.length_a   1.000
_cell.length_b   1.000
_cell.length_c   1.000
_cell.angle_alpha   90.00
_cell.angle_beta   90.00
_cell.angle_gamma   90.00
#
_symmetry.space_group_name_H-M   'P 1'
#
loop_
_entity.id
_entity.type
_entity.pdbx_description
1 polymer ?
#
loop_
_entity_poly.entity_id
_entity_poly.type
_entity_poly.pdbx_seq_one_letter_code
_entity_poly.pdbx_strand_id
1 'polypeptide(L)'
;MYGFAHGSKNGVPVSVGVCIMNDDDSFDRIGMGEITGIPLACGIKMLAEGKINEAGVLAPEAGHIDPHDFISDVLDEISKFLDLPLGNFEENIKITRSW
;
A
#
# COMPACT_ATOMS: atom_id res chain seq x y z
N MET A 1 7.11 -4.34 -6.22
CA MET A 1 6.62 -2.94 -6.43
C MET A 1 7.45 -2.00 -5.57
N TYR A 2 7.87 -0.87 -6.14
CA TYR A 2 8.77 0.07 -5.47
C TYR A 2 8.30 1.51 -5.70
N GLY A 3 8.29 2.29 -4.64
CA GLY A 3 7.99 3.72 -4.68
C GLY A 3 9.15 4.50 -4.08
N PHE A 4 9.45 5.65 -4.64
CA PHE A 4 10.59 6.46 -4.23
C PHE A 4 10.23 7.94 -4.25
N ALA A 5 10.65 8.68 -3.24
CA ALA A 5 10.39 10.11 -3.15
C ALA A 5 11.61 10.87 -2.63
N HIS A 6 11.81 12.05 -3.19
CA HIS A 6 12.78 13.04 -2.71
C HIS A 6 12.03 14.26 -2.16
N GLY A 7 12.58 14.89 -1.15
CA GLY A 7 12.02 16.09 -0.58
C GLY A 7 13.00 16.78 0.37
N SER A 8 12.45 17.63 1.22
CA SER A 8 13.23 18.26 2.27
C SER A 8 12.52 18.11 3.62
N LYS A 9 13.32 17.98 4.66
CA LYS A 9 12.83 17.91 6.04
C LYS A 9 13.68 18.89 6.86
N ASN A 10 13.02 19.92 7.40
CA ASN A 10 13.68 20.99 8.12
C ASN A 10 14.82 21.64 7.31
N GLY A 11 14.61 21.82 6.01
CA GLY A 11 15.60 22.41 5.09
C GLY A 11 16.71 21.49 4.62
N VAL A 12 16.71 20.22 5.05
CA VAL A 12 17.73 19.23 4.66
C VAL A 12 17.14 18.31 3.58
N PRO A 13 17.83 18.11 2.45
CA PRO A 13 17.39 17.15 1.43
C PRO A 13 17.31 15.75 2.02
N VAL A 14 16.19 15.07 1.77
CA VAL A 14 15.95 13.70 2.24
C VAL A 14 15.33 12.87 1.13
N SER A 15 15.46 11.56 1.25
CA SER A 15 14.79 10.62 0.35
C SER A 15 14.23 9.43 1.12
N VAL A 16 13.17 8.84 0.58
CA VAL A 16 12.53 7.65 1.13
C VAL A 16 12.18 6.70 0.00
N GLY A 17 12.43 5.43 0.23
CA GLY A 17 12.02 4.35 -0.66
C GLY A 17 11.12 3.38 0.07
N VAL A 18 10.09 2.90 -0.60
CA VAL A 18 9.16 1.90 -0.07
C VAL A 18 9.09 0.75 -1.06
N CYS A 19 9.31 -0.46 -0.58
CA CYS A 19 9.25 -1.65 -1.41
C CYS A 19 8.25 -2.64 -0.82
N ILE A 20 7.37 -3.15 -1.68
CA ILE A 20 6.53 -4.30 -1.33
C ILE A 20 7.29 -5.53 -1.77
N MET A 21 7.72 -6.33 -0.80
CA MET A 21 8.47 -7.55 -1.06
C MET A 21 8.21 -8.57 0.05
N ASN A 22 8.34 -9.82 -0.32
CA ASN A 22 8.30 -10.94 0.61
C ASN A 22 9.42 -11.90 0.22
N ASP A 23 10.08 -12.47 1.20
CA ASP A 23 11.23 -13.36 0.98
C ASP A 23 10.81 -14.77 0.53
N ASP A 24 9.51 -15.08 0.53
CA ASP A 24 9.01 -16.35 0.01
C ASP A 24 8.42 -16.19 -1.39
N ASP A 25 8.09 -17.30 -2.05
CA ASP A 25 7.58 -17.34 -3.41
C ASP A 25 6.09 -16.96 -3.51
N SER A 26 5.46 -16.53 -2.42
CA SER A 26 4.03 -16.22 -2.39
C SER A 26 3.67 -15.09 -3.35
N PHE A 27 4.53 -14.08 -3.48
CA PHE A 27 4.28 -12.97 -4.39
C PHE A 27 4.35 -13.35 -5.87
N ASP A 28 5.03 -14.44 -6.23
CA ASP A 28 5.07 -14.94 -7.61
C ASP A 28 3.70 -15.46 -8.07
N ARG A 29 2.79 -15.73 -7.13
CA ARG A 29 1.43 -16.18 -7.41
C ARG A 29 0.43 -15.04 -7.55
N ILE A 30 0.86 -13.80 -7.32
CA ILE A 30 0.02 -12.61 -7.41
C ILE A 30 0.12 -12.06 -8.83
N GLY A 31 -0.99 -12.13 -9.57
CA GLY A 31 -1.05 -11.60 -10.93
C GLY A 31 -1.45 -10.13 -11.00
N MET A 32 -1.42 -9.59 -12.21
CA MET A 32 -1.83 -8.19 -12.44
C MET A 32 -3.31 -7.95 -12.11
N GLY A 33 -4.16 -8.96 -12.26
CA GLY A 33 -5.57 -8.86 -11.92
C GLY A 33 -5.78 -8.56 -10.44
N GLU A 34 -5.12 -9.32 -9.59
CA GLU A 34 -5.20 -9.15 -8.13
C GLU A 34 -4.59 -7.82 -7.70
N ILE A 35 -3.43 -7.47 -8.23
CA ILE A 35 -2.71 -6.25 -7.85
C ILE A 35 -3.44 -4.97 -8.30
N THR A 36 -4.30 -5.07 -9.29
CA THR A 36 -5.12 -3.95 -9.80
C THR A 36 -6.51 -3.96 -9.19
N GLY A 37 -7.17 -5.12 -9.17
CA GLY A 37 -8.57 -5.24 -8.75
C GLY A 37 -8.78 -5.16 -7.25
N ILE A 38 -7.92 -5.81 -6.47
CA ILE A 38 -8.05 -5.83 -5.01
C ILE A 38 -7.85 -4.44 -4.37
N PRO A 39 -6.84 -3.64 -4.76
CA PRO A 39 -6.75 -2.26 -4.28
C PRO A 39 -7.97 -1.41 -4.61
N LEU A 40 -8.57 -1.57 -5.78
CA LEU A 40 -9.81 -0.89 -6.13
C LEU A 40 -10.95 -1.28 -5.19
N ALA A 41 -11.11 -2.57 -4.93
CA ALA A 41 -12.13 -3.07 -4.01
C ALA A 41 -11.91 -2.54 -2.58
N CYS A 42 -10.68 -2.46 -2.11
CA CYS A 42 -10.34 -1.89 -0.81
C CYS A 42 -10.70 -0.41 -0.75
N GLY A 43 -10.47 0.36 -1.81
CA GLY A 43 -10.87 1.76 -1.91
C GLY A 43 -12.39 1.93 -1.82
N ILE A 44 -13.14 1.10 -2.51
CA ILE A 44 -14.62 1.09 -2.45
C ILE A 44 -15.10 0.77 -1.04
N LYS A 45 -14.49 -0.21 -0.39
CA LYS A 45 -14.80 -0.57 1.00
C LYS A 45 -14.55 0.60 1.96
N MET A 46 -13.42 1.29 1.82
CA MET A 46 -13.11 2.47 2.64
C MET A 46 -14.11 3.60 2.43
N LEU A 47 -14.57 3.80 1.20
CA LEU A 47 -15.65 4.75 0.89
C LEU A 47 -16.94 4.38 1.65
N ALA A 48 -17.33 3.12 1.57
CA ALA A 48 -18.54 2.62 2.23
C ALA A 48 -18.46 2.72 3.76
N GLU A 49 -17.28 2.58 4.32
CA GLU A 49 -17.04 2.68 5.77
C GLU A 49 -16.87 4.13 6.26
N GLY A 50 -16.89 5.11 5.36
CA GLY A 50 -16.70 6.52 5.70
C GLY A 50 -15.27 6.94 6.01
N LYS A 51 -14.27 6.07 5.73
CA LYS A 51 -12.86 6.40 5.92
C LYS A 51 -12.35 7.38 4.85
N ILE A 52 -12.99 7.42 3.70
CA ILE A 52 -12.77 8.40 2.64
C ILE A 52 -14.04 9.22 2.54
N ASN A 53 -14.00 10.47 2.96
CA ASN A 53 -15.18 11.32 3.05
C ASN A 53 -15.03 12.65 2.30
N GLU A 54 -13.93 12.81 1.55
CA GLU A 54 -13.71 14.00 0.73
C GLU A 54 -14.37 13.85 -0.62
N ALA A 55 -15.07 14.86 -1.09
CA ALA A 55 -15.74 14.85 -2.39
C ALA A 55 -14.78 15.28 -3.50
N GLY A 56 -14.91 14.67 -4.67
CA GLY A 56 -14.15 15.03 -5.87
C GLY A 56 -13.29 13.89 -6.40
N VAL A 57 -12.41 14.21 -7.33
CA VAL A 57 -11.42 13.29 -7.87
C VAL A 57 -10.12 13.51 -7.12
N LEU A 58 -9.69 12.51 -6.37
CA LEU A 58 -8.55 12.59 -5.45
C LEU A 58 -7.56 11.48 -5.75
N ALA A 59 -6.28 11.82 -5.76
CA ALA A 59 -5.22 10.82 -5.81
C ALA A 59 -4.93 10.29 -4.40
N PRO A 60 -4.56 9.01 -4.24
CA PRO A 60 -4.27 8.43 -2.92
C PRO A 60 -3.20 9.21 -2.14
N GLU A 61 -2.21 9.73 -2.83
CA GLU A 61 -1.12 10.51 -2.24
C GLU A 61 -1.55 11.90 -1.73
N ALA A 62 -2.76 12.33 -1.98
CA ALA A 62 -3.28 13.62 -1.52
C ALA A 62 -3.56 13.67 -0.01
N GLY A 63 -3.35 12.58 0.72
CA GLY A 63 -3.45 12.56 2.17
C GLY A 63 -4.82 12.23 2.75
N HIS A 64 -5.77 11.82 1.91
CA HIS A 64 -7.13 11.45 2.34
C HIS A 64 -7.25 9.97 2.72
N ILE A 65 -6.20 9.20 2.49
CA ILE A 65 -6.12 7.78 2.80
C ILE A 65 -4.84 7.54 3.60
N ASP A 66 -4.94 6.86 4.73
CA ASP A 66 -3.76 6.41 5.46
C ASP A 66 -3.09 5.26 4.69
N PRO A 67 -1.84 5.42 4.24
CA PRO A 67 -1.18 4.39 3.42
C PRO A 67 -1.00 3.06 4.18
N HIS A 68 -0.73 3.11 5.47
CA HIS A 68 -0.55 1.90 6.29
C HIS A 68 -1.85 1.10 6.35
N ASP A 69 -2.96 1.78 6.65
CA ASP A 69 -4.28 1.14 6.71
C ASP A 69 -4.69 0.55 5.36
N PHE A 70 -4.48 1.32 4.28
CA PHE A 70 -4.84 0.87 2.94
C PHE A 70 -4.03 -0.35 2.50
N ILE A 71 -2.71 -0.31 2.67
CA ILE A 71 -1.84 -1.44 2.27
C ILE A 71 -2.10 -2.66 3.15
N SER A 72 -2.36 -2.46 4.44
CA SER A 72 -2.72 -3.56 5.34
C SER A 72 -4.00 -4.25 4.90
N ASP A 73 -5.02 -3.49 4.52
CA ASP A 73 -6.26 -4.04 3.97
C ASP A 73 -6.01 -4.80 2.66
N VAL A 74 -5.19 -4.24 1.77
CA VAL A 74 -4.87 -4.89 0.49
C VAL A 74 -4.16 -6.22 0.72
N LEU A 75 -3.16 -6.26 1.60
CA LEU A 75 -2.44 -7.50 1.92
C LEU A 75 -3.39 -8.56 2.52
N ASP A 76 -4.27 -8.15 3.41
CA ASP A 76 -5.25 -9.04 4.04
C ASP A 76 -6.23 -9.62 3.01
N GLU A 77 -6.75 -8.79 2.11
CA GLU A 77 -7.67 -9.23 1.07
C GLU A 77 -6.99 -10.13 0.02
N ILE A 78 -5.74 -9.85 -0.35
CA ILE A 78 -4.97 -10.74 -1.23
C ILE A 78 -4.75 -12.10 -0.56
N SER A 79 -4.38 -12.11 0.72
CA SER A 79 -4.20 -13.34 1.50
C SER A 79 -5.47 -14.19 1.49
N LYS A 80 -6.62 -13.57 1.70
CA LYS A 80 -7.90 -14.28 1.68
C LYS A 80 -8.25 -14.80 0.30
N PHE A 81 -8.09 -13.97 -0.73
CA PHE A 81 -8.45 -14.31 -2.10
C PHE A 81 -7.63 -15.47 -2.65
N LEU A 82 -6.32 -15.47 -2.40
CA LEU A 82 -5.40 -16.48 -2.91
C LEU A 82 -5.18 -17.64 -1.92
N ASP A 83 -5.74 -17.55 -0.72
CA ASP A 83 -5.48 -18.49 0.38
C ASP A 83 -3.97 -18.64 0.65
N LEU A 84 -3.27 -17.49 0.71
CA LEU A 84 -1.84 -17.41 0.95
C LEU A 84 -1.56 -16.66 2.25
N PRO A 85 -0.70 -17.20 3.14
CA PRO A 85 -0.32 -16.50 4.37
C PRO A 85 0.74 -15.44 4.08
N LEU A 86 0.34 -14.26 3.61
CA LEU A 86 1.28 -13.19 3.25
C LEU A 86 1.92 -12.50 4.47
N GLY A 87 1.31 -12.62 5.66
CA GLY A 87 1.79 -11.91 6.83
C GLY A 87 1.27 -10.48 6.93
N ASN A 88 1.86 -9.68 7.82
CA ASN A 88 1.42 -8.32 8.11
C ASN A 88 2.16 -7.27 7.27
N PHE A 89 1.84 -5.99 7.51
CA PHE A 89 2.45 -4.86 6.82
C PHE A 89 3.99 -4.87 7.00
N GLU A 90 4.46 -5.03 8.22
CA GLU A 90 5.88 -4.94 8.55
C GLU A 90 6.70 -6.06 7.91
N GLU A 91 6.10 -7.22 7.69
CA GLU A 91 6.77 -8.36 7.04
C GLU A 91 6.89 -8.20 5.54
N ASN A 92 6.00 -7.40 4.92
CA ASN A 92 5.91 -7.29 3.47
C ASN A 92 6.35 -5.92 2.93
N ILE A 93 6.42 -4.91 3.78
CA ILE A 93 6.74 -3.54 3.37
C ILE A 93 8.09 -3.16 3.99
N LYS A 94 9.04 -2.84 3.13
CA LYS A 94 10.34 -2.35 3.54
C LYS A 94 10.45 -0.86 3.24
N ILE A 95 10.72 -0.06 4.27
CA ILE A 95 10.90 1.39 4.15
C ILE A 95 12.37 1.72 4.40
N THR A 96 12.99 2.42 3.45
CA THR A 96 14.36 2.90 3.56
C THR A 96 14.35 4.42 3.54
N ARG A 97 14.98 5.04 4.54
CA ARG A 97 15.04 6.48 4.69
C ARG A 97 16.48 6.96 4.75
N SER A 98 16.74 8.18 4.23
CA SER A 98 18.05 8.80 4.31
C SER A 98 18.30 9.55 5.63
N TRP A 99 17.34 9.55 6.53
CA TRP A 99 17.46 10.23 7.82
C TRP A 99 17.14 9.31 8.99
#